data_32f46f66ecceff8268f4ed776ef2fba7
#
_entry.id   32f46f66ecceff8268f4ed776ef2fba7
#
_cell.length_a   1.000
_cell.length_b   1.000
_cell.length_c   1.000
_cell.angle_alpha   90.00
_cell.angle_beta   90.00
_cell.angle_gamma   90.00
#
_symmetry.space_group_name_H-M   'P 1'
#
loop_
_entity.id
_entity.type
_entity.pdbx_description
1 polymer ?
#
loop_
_entity_poly.entity_id
_entity_poly.type
_entity_poly.pdbx_seq_one_letter_code
_entity_poly.pdbx_strand_id
1 'polypeptide(L)'
;MAAQKTTIKNKTGIHARPASVFVQTASKFKSKVQITAKGKKVDAKSILMIMSMGLSNGTEIEISADGPDADDAVKALVALVDSKFGEE
;
A
#
# COMPACT_ATOMS: atom_id res chain seq x y z
N MET A 1 12.09 -11.35 -3.59
CA MET A 1 10.72 -10.87 -3.62
C MET A 1 10.10 -11.00 -2.24
N ALA A 2 9.36 -10.00 -1.80
CA ALA A 2 8.69 -10.01 -0.50
C ALA A 2 7.22 -9.68 -0.68
N ALA A 3 6.39 -10.23 0.19
CA ALA A 3 4.95 -9.97 0.15
C ALA A 3 4.36 -10.17 1.54
N GLN A 4 3.36 -9.37 1.88
CA GLN A 4 2.66 -9.51 3.15
C GLN A 4 1.24 -8.98 3.00
N LYS A 5 0.30 -9.65 3.64
CA LYS A 5 -1.10 -9.21 3.64
C LYS A 5 -1.38 -8.35 4.86
N THR A 6 -2.26 -7.38 4.68
CA THR A 6 -2.77 -6.56 5.77
C THR A 6 -4.17 -6.11 5.41
N THR A 7 -4.84 -5.43 6.34
CA THR A 7 -6.22 -4.98 6.15
C THR A 7 -6.28 -3.48 6.33
N ILE A 8 -7.04 -2.80 5.49
CA ILE A 8 -7.26 -1.35 5.59
C ILE A 8 -8.03 -1.08 6.88
N LYS A 9 -7.45 -0.28 7.76
CA LYS A 9 -7.98 -0.06 9.11
C LYS A 9 -8.53 1.33 9.36
N ASN A 10 -8.17 2.32 8.54
CA ASN A 10 -8.67 3.67 8.74
C ASN A 10 -10.11 3.76 8.24
N LYS A 11 -10.92 4.59 8.91
CA LYS A 11 -12.36 4.66 8.68
C LYS A 11 -12.72 5.01 7.25
N THR A 12 -11.98 5.93 6.66
CA THR A 12 -12.28 6.43 5.33
C THR A 12 -11.65 5.61 4.21
N GLY A 13 -10.88 4.57 4.56
CA GLY A 13 -10.17 3.78 3.56
C GLY A 13 -9.05 4.56 2.89
N ILE A 14 -8.66 4.12 1.70
CA ILE A 14 -7.60 4.81 0.96
C ILE A 14 -8.22 5.81 -0.01
N HIS A 15 -8.21 7.07 0.38
CA HIS A 15 -8.59 8.20 -0.46
C HIS A 15 -7.33 9.04 -0.77
N ALA A 16 -7.50 10.28 -1.20
CA ALA A 16 -6.37 11.07 -1.74
C ALA A 16 -5.20 11.20 -0.77
N ARG A 17 -5.47 11.56 0.50
CA ARG A 17 -4.38 11.75 1.46
C ARG A 17 -3.62 10.47 1.79
N PRO A 18 -4.26 9.38 2.24
CA PRO A 18 -3.52 8.14 2.49
C PRO A 18 -2.91 7.56 1.24
N ALA A 19 -3.54 7.70 0.06
CA ALA A 19 -2.93 7.25 -1.18
C ALA A 19 -1.64 8.01 -1.47
N SER A 20 -1.63 9.32 -1.26
CA SER A 20 -0.43 10.13 -1.44
C SER A 20 0.68 9.72 -0.50
N VAL A 21 0.36 9.51 0.78
CA VAL A 21 1.33 9.07 1.79
C VAL A 21 1.90 7.70 1.40
N PHE A 22 1.04 6.79 0.96
CA PHE A 22 1.46 5.46 0.55
C PHE A 22 2.42 5.53 -0.63
N VAL A 23 2.08 6.30 -1.65
CA VAL A 23 2.92 6.45 -2.85
C VAL A 23 4.25 7.09 -2.49
N GLN A 24 4.25 8.12 -1.66
CA GLN A 24 5.49 8.77 -1.25
C GLN A 24 6.40 7.80 -0.52
N THR A 25 5.84 6.99 0.37
CA THR A 25 6.62 6.00 1.09
C THR A 25 7.15 4.93 0.15
N ALA A 26 6.31 4.40 -0.74
CA ALA A 26 6.73 3.39 -1.71
C ALA A 26 7.84 3.91 -2.62
N SER A 27 7.77 5.19 -2.99
CA SER A 27 8.74 5.80 -3.91
C SER A 27 10.13 5.97 -3.31
N LYS A 28 10.26 5.85 -2.00
CA LYS A 28 11.58 5.89 -1.34
C LYS A 28 12.40 4.64 -1.60
N PHE A 29 11.77 3.58 -2.03
CA PHE A 29 12.43 2.29 -2.24
C PHE A 29 12.71 2.08 -3.73
N LYS A 30 13.79 1.36 -4.01
CA LYS A 30 14.18 1.06 -5.39
C LYS A 30 13.38 -0.10 -5.96
N SER A 31 12.86 -0.96 -5.10
CA SER A 31 12.10 -2.12 -5.52
C SER A 31 10.81 -1.73 -6.24
N LYS A 32 10.37 -2.60 -7.13
CA LYS A 32 9.05 -2.49 -7.72
C LYS A 32 8.03 -2.90 -6.66
N VAL A 33 7.07 -2.03 -6.36
CA VAL A 33 6.08 -2.28 -5.30
C VAL A 33 4.70 -2.33 -5.93
N GLN A 34 3.92 -3.32 -5.51
CA GLN A 34 2.56 -3.52 -6.02
C GLN A 34 1.60 -3.79 -4.88
N ILE A 35 0.33 -3.41 -5.08
CA ILE A 35 -0.77 -3.78 -4.19
C ILE A 35 -1.72 -4.69 -4.94
N THR A 36 -2.11 -5.78 -4.30
CA THR A 36 -3.13 -6.69 -4.83
C THR A 36 -4.33 -6.66 -3.90
N ALA A 37 -5.51 -6.43 -4.46
CA ALA A 37 -6.76 -6.46 -3.72
C ALA A 37 -7.90 -6.73 -4.69
N LYS A 38 -8.90 -7.47 -4.23
CA LYS A 38 -10.10 -7.73 -5.03
C LYS A 38 -9.78 -8.32 -6.40
N GLY A 39 -8.71 -9.11 -6.48
CA GLY A 39 -8.29 -9.74 -7.73
C GLY A 39 -7.53 -8.85 -8.69
N LYS A 40 -7.19 -7.62 -8.29
CA LYS A 40 -6.42 -6.70 -9.12
C LYS A 40 -5.06 -6.42 -8.49
N LYS A 41 -4.06 -6.33 -9.34
CA LYS A 41 -2.70 -5.96 -8.91
C LYS A 41 -2.32 -4.66 -9.62
N VAL A 42 -1.94 -3.64 -8.86
CA VAL A 42 -1.61 -2.33 -9.40
C VAL A 42 -0.28 -1.84 -8.86
N ASP A 43 0.31 -0.86 -9.57
CA ASP A 43 1.56 -0.22 -9.17
C ASP A 43 1.32 0.65 -7.94
N ALA A 44 2.01 0.33 -6.85
CA ALA A 44 1.87 1.05 -5.59
C ALA A 44 2.50 2.45 -5.63
N LYS A 45 3.19 2.79 -6.69
CA LYS A 45 3.80 4.11 -6.87
C LYS A 45 2.93 5.04 -7.72
N SER A 46 1.70 4.62 -8.02
CA SER A 46 0.74 5.43 -8.78
C SER A 46 -0.49 5.75 -7.93
N ILE A 47 -0.68 7.03 -7.63
CA ILE A 47 -1.84 7.49 -6.86
C ILE A 47 -3.14 7.13 -7.56
N LEU A 48 -3.20 7.36 -8.88
CA LEU A 48 -4.41 7.08 -9.65
C LEU A 48 -4.79 5.62 -9.62
N MET A 49 -3.81 4.72 -9.72
CA MET A 49 -4.07 3.30 -9.70
C MET A 49 -4.58 2.84 -8.33
N ILE A 50 -3.97 3.36 -7.26
CA ILE A 50 -4.40 3.02 -5.91
C ILE A 50 -5.83 3.51 -5.66
N MET A 51 -6.11 4.75 -6.03
CA MET A 51 -7.44 5.31 -5.82
C MET A 51 -8.49 4.58 -6.64
N SER A 52 -8.12 4.09 -7.83
CA SER A 52 -9.06 3.38 -8.68
C SER A 52 -9.50 2.03 -8.12
N MET A 53 -8.76 1.50 -7.14
CA MET A 53 -9.11 0.21 -6.53
C MET A 53 -10.29 0.31 -5.55
N GLY A 54 -10.62 1.50 -5.09
CA GLY A 54 -11.70 1.68 -4.13
C GLY A 54 -11.47 0.96 -2.82
N LEU A 55 -10.26 1.08 -2.28
CA LEU A 55 -9.89 0.39 -1.05
C LEU A 55 -10.56 1.06 0.15
N SER A 56 -11.42 0.31 0.82
CA SER A 56 -12.19 0.81 1.96
C SER A 56 -11.82 0.08 3.24
N ASN A 57 -12.29 0.61 4.36
CA ASN A 57 -12.09 -0.03 5.66
C ASN A 57 -12.51 -1.49 5.59
N GLY A 58 -11.67 -2.36 6.11
CA GLY A 58 -11.95 -3.80 6.12
C GLY A 58 -11.47 -4.55 4.88
N THR A 59 -10.98 -3.85 3.86
CA THR A 59 -10.48 -4.52 2.66
C THR A 59 -9.11 -5.14 2.95
N GLU A 60 -8.97 -6.43 2.65
CA GLU A 60 -7.68 -7.10 2.74
C GLU A 60 -6.87 -6.78 1.49
N ILE A 61 -5.61 -6.42 1.68
CA ILE A 61 -4.69 -6.15 0.59
C ILE A 61 -3.42 -6.96 0.78
N GLU A 62 -2.71 -7.20 -0.32
CA GLU A 62 -1.37 -7.78 -0.28
C GLU A 62 -0.40 -6.77 -0.86
N ILE A 63 0.63 -6.44 -0.10
CA ILE A 63 1.69 -5.55 -0.53
C ILE A 63 2.86 -6.43 -0.92
N SER A 64 3.33 -6.29 -2.16
CA SER A 64 4.45 -7.08 -2.66
C SER A 64 5.52 -6.16 -3.23
N ALA A 65 6.77 -6.59 -3.14
CA ALA A 65 7.90 -5.84 -3.67
C ALA A 65 8.93 -6.80 -4.23
N ASP A 66 9.62 -6.34 -5.27
CA ASP A 66 10.66 -7.11 -5.93
C ASP A 66 11.83 -6.18 -6.25
N GLY A 67 12.99 -6.43 -5.63
CA GLY A 67 14.16 -5.61 -5.81
C GLY A 67 15.09 -5.66 -4.61
N PRO A 68 16.12 -4.80 -4.60
CA PRO A 68 17.18 -4.89 -3.58
C PRO A 68 16.70 -4.55 -2.16
N ASP A 69 15.66 -3.75 -2.02
CA ASP A 69 15.13 -3.34 -0.72
C ASP A 69 13.69 -3.81 -0.52
N ALA A 70 13.32 -4.94 -1.14
CA ALA A 70 11.95 -5.44 -1.14
C ALA A 70 11.41 -5.66 0.28
N ASP A 71 12.20 -6.30 1.15
CA ASP A 71 11.75 -6.56 2.52
C ASP A 71 11.47 -5.28 3.29
N ASP A 72 12.37 -4.30 3.17
CA ASP A 72 12.21 -3.01 3.84
C ASP A 72 10.98 -2.28 3.31
N ALA A 73 10.76 -2.32 2.01
CA ALA A 73 9.61 -1.67 1.39
C ALA A 73 8.30 -2.26 1.92
N VAL A 74 8.18 -3.58 1.94
CA VAL A 74 6.97 -4.24 2.43
C VAL A 74 6.74 -3.92 3.90
N LYS A 75 7.78 -3.99 4.73
CA LYS A 75 7.65 -3.68 6.15
C LYS A 75 7.18 -2.26 6.39
N ALA A 76 7.77 -1.30 5.67
CA ALA A 76 7.40 0.11 5.84
C ALA A 76 5.95 0.35 5.45
N LEU A 77 5.50 -0.25 4.36
CA LEU A 77 4.15 -0.04 3.86
C LEU A 77 3.11 -0.75 4.71
N VAL A 78 3.40 -1.95 5.18
CA VAL A 78 2.49 -2.65 6.11
C VAL A 78 2.35 -1.86 7.40
N ALA A 79 3.46 -1.35 7.94
CA ALA A 79 3.42 -0.53 9.15
C ALA A 79 2.57 0.73 8.94
N LEU A 80 2.68 1.34 7.77
CA LEU A 80 1.89 2.52 7.42
C LEU A 80 0.40 2.22 7.42
N VAL A 81 0.00 1.11 6.80
CA VAL A 81 -1.40 0.68 6.77
C VAL A 81 -1.89 0.37 8.18
N ASP A 82 -1.07 -0.37 8.96
CA ASP A 82 -1.45 -0.76 10.32
C ASP A 82 -1.59 0.44 11.25
N SER A 83 -0.88 1.53 10.98
CA SER A 83 -0.96 2.77 11.75
C SER A 83 -2.07 3.70 11.25
N LYS A 84 -2.91 3.22 10.31
CA LYS A 84 -3.99 4.00 9.69
C LYS A 84 -3.48 5.23 8.95
N PHE A 85 -2.29 5.12 8.37
CA PHE A 85 -1.65 6.20 7.61
C PHE A 85 -1.43 7.46 8.47
N GLY A 86 -1.28 7.28 9.78
CA GLY A 86 -1.16 8.41 10.69
C GLY A 86 -2.48 9.12 10.96
N GLU A 87 -3.58 8.66 10.39
CA GLU A 87 -4.93 9.16 10.71
C GLU A 87 -5.41 8.49 11.97
N GLU A 88 -6.19 9.18 12.76
CA GLU A 88 -6.60 8.71 14.01
C GLU A 88 -7.21 7.40 14.10
#